data_dd51d98c39d22eb0139a5aaab3e175a6
#
_entry.id   dd51d98c39d22eb0139a5aaab3e175a6
#
_cell.length_a   1.000
_cell.length_b   1.000
_cell.length_c   1.000
_cell.angle_alpha   90.00
_cell.angle_beta   90.00
_cell.angle_gamma   90.00
#
_symmetry.space_group_name_H-M   'P 1'
#
loop_
_entity.id
_entity.type
_entity.pdbx_description
1 polymer ?
#
loop_
_entity_poly.entity_id
_entity_poly.type
_entity_poly.pdbx_seq_one_letter_code
_entity_poly.pdbx_strand_id
1 'polypeptide(L)'
;MNKKAGAGIAAAIAVIVAGTLGTSYYMGGKLQQSFTEGLDKWNEHGVRIQVTSYDRGAFSSTAKTVWTLDSGDEPVQFTAEHKISHGPLPLGHAAEIHTSFNLPEDADPALKTALNGRSPLEVDTKVGWGRSSSNVMTSPAVSSKIKDSEMNWGGMKIVWDMPADMKAAKGTGSFAGLQFKDEEGSVTLDKADMRFDMKQPTGQQFWTGPFAMTIAKIAATKQEEEGKNSASHFEGISMDSDTILKGEVVEMTLKTGIKTAKLEDKQADDLVLDMAFNNVDANWINQVVEMSKRKNPLLGATGEAGDDEDAEEQQSGDLREKMLKSLTQALARQPVIELKRLSMRTPDGVSEFAAAIQYLGDGEKMGTLLQDLKVSLKADMPKAFMENMMLSRRRSSLLAVFEGESEYKPEDIEEAAKAQTQASLDMLKEQGIFEDKDGKMRTEIVYAKGEFQVNGKPLDAMGTSTLMGTMTE
;
A
#
# COMPACT_ATOMS: atom_id res chain seq x y z
N MET A 1 -6.04 21.30 6.00
CA MET A 1 -6.90 20.38 5.20
C MET A 1 -8.14 20.04 6.02
N ASN A 2 -9.34 20.32 5.53
CA ASN A 2 -10.56 20.10 6.30
C ASN A 2 -10.80 18.58 6.41
N LYS A 3 -10.70 18.01 7.62
CA LYS A 3 -10.81 16.56 7.90
C LYS A 3 -12.04 15.91 7.26
N LYS A 4 -13.14 16.67 7.11
CA LYS A 4 -14.40 16.20 6.49
C LYS A 4 -14.33 16.04 4.95
N ALA A 5 -13.53 16.84 4.25
CA ALA A 5 -13.33 16.67 2.80
C ALA A 5 -12.41 15.47 2.49
N GLY A 6 -11.38 15.26 3.31
CA GLY A 6 -10.51 14.07 3.24
C GLY A 6 -11.26 12.77 3.55
N ALA A 7 -12.18 12.79 4.52
CA ALA A 7 -13.02 11.66 4.87
C ALA A 7 -13.97 11.26 3.71
N GLY A 8 -14.52 12.22 2.96
CA GLY A 8 -15.36 11.94 1.79
C GLY A 8 -14.61 11.22 0.67
N ILE A 9 -13.36 11.59 0.43
CA ILE A 9 -12.49 10.94 -0.58
C ILE A 9 -12.04 9.56 -0.11
N ALA A 10 -11.59 9.42 1.14
CA ALA A 10 -11.23 8.13 1.73
C ALA A 10 -12.43 7.18 1.77
N ALA A 11 -13.62 7.70 2.05
CA ALA A 11 -14.87 6.95 2.02
C ALA A 11 -15.24 6.49 0.61
N ALA A 12 -15.05 7.32 -0.42
CA ALA A 12 -15.26 6.91 -1.82
C ALA A 12 -14.29 5.77 -2.21
N ILE A 13 -13.02 5.86 -1.82
CA ILE A 13 -12.01 4.82 -2.09
C ILE A 13 -12.32 3.53 -1.31
N ALA A 14 -12.73 3.62 -0.04
CA ALA A 14 -13.08 2.45 0.76
C ALA A 14 -14.38 1.78 0.28
N VAL A 15 -15.38 2.56 -0.20
CA VAL A 15 -16.58 2.03 -0.88
C VAL A 15 -16.22 1.35 -2.19
N ILE A 16 -15.18 1.84 -2.90
CA ILE A 16 -14.63 1.19 -4.10
C ILE A 16 -14.13 -0.21 -3.78
N VAL A 17 -13.33 -0.36 -2.74
CA VAL A 17 -12.77 -1.67 -2.32
C VAL A 17 -13.88 -2.59 -1.78
N ALA A 18 -14.82 -2.08 -1.00
CA ALA A 18 -15.93 -2.84 -0.44
C ALA A 18 -17.03 -3.17 -1.48
N GLY A 19 -17.35 -2.24 -2.38
CA GLY A 19 -18.34 -2.43 -3.45
C GLY A 19 -17.93 -3.47 -4.48
N THR A 20 -16.60 -3.69 -4.69
CA THR A 20 -16.10 -4.65 -5.66
C THR A 20 -16.38 -6.10 -5.31
N LEU A 21 -16.66 -6.41 -4.07
CA LEU A 21 -16.81 -7.80 -3.61
C LEU A 21 -18.25 -8.18 -3.20
N GLY A 22 -19.13 -7.20 -2.94
CA GLY A 22 -20.44 -7.44 -2.28
C GLY A 22 -21.65 -7.75 -3.15
N THR A 23 -21.59 -7.47 -4.45
CA THR A 23 -22.78 -7.46 -5.31
C THR A 23 -23.11 -8.78 -6.02
N SER A 24 -22.37 -9.85 -5.79
CA SER A 24 -22.42 -11.04 -6.63
C SER A 24 -23.37 -12.16 -6.20
N TYR A 25 -24.28 -11.95 -5.23
CA TYR A 25 -24.99 -13.09 -4.63
C TYR A 25 -26.51 -12.98 -4.71
N TYR A 26 -27.13 -13.25 -5.85
CA TYR A 26 -28.60 -13.27 -5.90
C TYR A 26 -29.27 -14.22 -6.86
N MET A 27 -30.04 -15.17 -6.34
CA MET A 27 -31.14 -15.81 -7.06
C MET A 27 -32.26 -16.32 -6.15
N GLY A 28 -33.50 -15.91 -6.40
CA GLY A 28 -34.74 -16.54 -5.93
C GLY A 28 -35.05 -16.42 -4.43
N GLY A 29 -35.87 -17.27 -3.86
CA GLY A 29 -36.31 -17.22 -2.44
C GLY A 29 -35.23 -17.45 -1.38
N LYS A 30 -34.02 -17.92 -1.75
CA LYS A 30 -32.82 -17.95 -0.91
C LYS A 30 -32.08 -16.62 -0.86
N LEU A 31 -32.47 -15.66 -1.66
CA LEU A 31 -31.88 -14.38 -1.89
C LEU A 31 -31.84 -13.50 -0.63
N GLN A 32 -32.95 -13.38 0.08
CA GLN A 32 -33.05 -12.53 1.26
C GLN A 32 -32.14 -13.04 2.38
N GLN A 33 -32.12 -14.36 2.59
CA GLN A 33 -31.25 -14.97 3.60
C GLN A 33 -29.77 -14.89 3.20
N SER A 34 -29.45 -15.17 1.93
CA SER A 34 -28.08 -15.06 1.41
C SER A 34 -27.59 -13.60 1.34
N PHE A 35 -28.49 -12.63 1.19
CA PHE A 35 -28.16 -11.20 1.24
C PHE A 35 -27.73 -10.81 2.66
N THR A 36 -28.53 -11.20 3.65
CA THR A 36 -28.22 -10.92 5.05
C THR A 36 -26.97 -11.68 5.52
N GLU A 37 -26.91 -13.00 5.25
CA GLU A 37 -25.76 -13.84 5.62
C GLU A 37 -24.47 -13.51 4.86
N GLY A 38 -24.59 -13.09 3.59
CA GLY A 38 -23.46 -12.63 2.79
C GLY A 38 -22.88 -11.31 3.31
N LEU A 39 -23.74 -10.40 3.75
CA LEU A 39 -23.35 -9.10 4.30
C LEU A 39 -22.72 -9.23 5.69
N ASP A 40 -23.15 -10.18 6.51
CA ASP A 40 -22.53 -10.43 7.83
C ASP A 40 -21.05 -10.85 7.72
N LYS A 41 -20.66 -11.51 6.62
CA LYS A 41 -19.25 -11.85 6.36
C LYS A 41 -18.37 -10.62 6.07
N TRP A 42 -18.97 -9.50 5.69
CA TRP A 42 -18.27 -8.24 5.43
C TRP A 42 -18.01 -7.43 6.70
N ASN A 43 -18.76 -7.67 7.76
CA ASN A 43 -18.56 -7.03 9.06
C ASN A 43 -17.16 -7.28 9.65
N GLU A 44 -16.44 -8.28 9.13
CA GLU A 44 -15.09 -8.65 9.58
C GLU A 44 -13.96 -7.75 9.03
N HIS A 45 -14.27 -6.81 8.11
CA HIS A 45 -13.24 -6.04 7.38
C HIS A 45 -13.33 -4.52 7.59
N GLY A 46 -13.94 -4.06 8.68
CA GLY A 46 -14.09 -2.63 8.96
C GLY A 46 -15.24 -1.95 8.18
N VAL A 47 -16.03 -2.74 7.45
CA VAL A 47 -17.25 -2.30 6.76
C VAL A 47 -18.42 -3.07 7.33
N ARG A 48 -19.38 -2.36 7.93
CA ARG A 48 -20.65 -2.97 8.38
C ARG A 48 -21.74 -2.63 7.38
N ILE A 49 -22.45 -3.66 6.90
CA ILE A 49 -23.55 -3.51 5.96
C ILE A 49 -24.82 -4.05 6.61
N GLN A 50 -25.84 -3.21 6.68
CA GLN A 50 -27.13 -3.58 7.25
C GLN A 50 -28.23 -3.43 6.20
N VAL A 51 -29.05 -4.45 6.01
CA VAL A 51 -30.26 -4.39 5.19
C VAL A 51 -31.36 -3.72 6.00
N THR A 52 -31.85 -2.58 5.52
CA THR A 52 -32.90 -1.81 6.20
C THR A 52 -34.29 -2.10 5.63
N SER A 53 -34.38 -2.45 4.36
CA SER A 53 -35.64 -2.91 3.75
C SER A 53 -35.36 -3.85 2.58
N TYR A 54 -36.31 -4.74 2.33
CA TYR A 54 -36.33 -5.63 1.16
C TYR A 54 -37.77 -5.88 0.74
N ASP A 55 -38.16 -5.33 -0.40
CA ASP A 55 -39.50 -5.46 -0.98
C ASP A 55 -39.43 -6.39 -2.20
N ARG A 56 -40.10 -7.53 -2.09
CA ARG A 56 -40.08 -8.58 -3.12
C ARG A 56 -41.29 -8.49 -4.04
N GLY A 57 -41.04 -8.27 -5.33
CA GLY A 57 -42.03 -8.41 -6.39
C GLY A 57 -41.89 -9.74 -7.14
N ALA A 58 -42.80 -10.00 -8.08
CA ALA A 58 -42.79 -11.22 -8.89
C ALA A 58 -41.63 -11.28 -9.90
N PHE A 59 -41.28 -10.16 -10.51
CA PHE A 59 -40.25 -10.02 -11.55
C PHE A 59 -39.10 -9.08 -11.15
N SER A 60 -39.29 -8.36 -10.06
CA SER A 60 -38.30 -7.43 -9.56
C SER A 60 -38.40 -7.32 -8.04
N SER A 61 -37.30 -6.93 -7.40
CA SER A 61 -37.24 -6.58 -5.98
C SER A 61 -36.52 -5.27 -5.81
N THR A 62 -36.75 -4.59 -4.69
CA THR A 62 -35.96 -3.44 -4.26
C THR A 62 -35.44 -3.71 -2.86
N ALA A 63 -34.20 -3.28 -2.59
CA ALA A 63 -33.61 -3.35 -1.26
C ALA A 63 -32.89 -2.05 -0.93
N LYS A 64 -32.80 -1.75 0.36
CA LYS A 64 -31.99 -0.65 0.89
C LYS A 64 -31.00 -1.18 1.89
N THR A 65 -29.78 -0.67 1.82
CA THR A 65 -28.71 -1.02 2.75
C THR A 65 -28.08 0.22 3.33
N VAL A 66 -27.60 0.12 4.57
CA VAL A 66 -26.74 1.11 5.21
C VAL A 66 -25.36 0.51 5.33
N TRP A 67 -24.38 1.24 4.86
CA TRP A 67 -22.97 0.89 4.88
C TRP A 67 -22.27 1.81 5.88
N THR A 68 -21.64 1.25 6.87
CA THR A 68 -20.87 1.98 7.87
C THR A 68 -19.41 1.63 7.72
N LEU A 69 -18.58 2.62 7.43
CA LEU A 69 -17.13 2.51 7.34
C LEU A 69 -16.52 3.03 8.64
N ASP A 70 -15.69 2.23 9.27
CA ASP A 70 -14.93 2.62 10.44
C ASP A 70 -13.69 3.38 9.96
N SER A 71 -13.74 4.72 10.02
CA SER A 71 -12.68 5.61 9.53
C SER A 71 -11.81 6.19 10.66
N GLY A 72 -11.82 5.60 11.84
CA GLY A 72 -11.07 6.00 13.02
C GLY A 72 -11.90 6.86 13.98
N ASP A 73 -11.88 8.18 13.87
CA ASP A 73 -12.49 9.09 14.85
C ASP A 73 -14.03 9.09 14.80
N GLU A 74 -14.64 9.03 13.61
CA GLU A 74 -16.09 8.97 13.42
C GLU A 74 -16.46 8.02 12.28
N PRO A 75 -17.40 7.06 12.46
CA PRO A 75 -17.82 6.17 11.39
C PRO A 75 -18.60 6.95 10.31
N VAL A 76 -18.27 6.68 9.04
CA VAL A 76 -18.96 7.30 7.90
C VAL A 76 -20.04 6.36 7.41
N GLN A 77 -21.28 6.85 7.27
CA GLN A 77 -22.42 6.06 6.82
C GLN A 77 -22.87 6.48 5.41
N PHE A 78 -23.15 5.47 4.60
CA PHE A 78 -23.74 5.62 3.27
C PHE A 78 -24.99 4.74 3.17
N THR A 79 -25.96 5.19 2.41
CA THR A 79 -27.09 4.36 2.03
C THR A 79 -26.94 3.91 0.58
N ALA A 80 -27.41 2.71 0.28
CA ALA A 80 -27.48 2.23 -1.10
C ALA A 80 -28.88 1.67 -1.38
N GLU A 81 -29.38 1.97 -2.57
CA GLU A 81 -30.64 1.45 -3.11
C GLU A 81 -30.33 0.42 -4.20
N HIS A 82 -30.97 -0.72 -4.11
CA HIS A 82 -30.79 -1.84 -5.04
C HIS A 82 -32.09 -2.09 -5.81
N LYS A 83 -32.02 -2.03 -7.15
CA LYS A 83 -33.09 -2.45 -8.05
C LYS A 83 -32.69 -3.79 -8.66
N ILE A 84 -33.43 -4.84 -8.36
CA ILE A 84 -33.10 -6.21 -8.73
C ILE A 84 -34.15 -6.69 -9.73
N SER A 85 -33.76 -6.96 -10.96
CA SER A 85 -34.60 -7.59 -11.97
C SER A 85 -34.36 -9.10 -11.99
N HIS A 86 -35.42 -9.90 -11.95
CA HIS A 86 -35.33 -11.35 -11.94
C HIS A 86 -35.50 -11.91 -13.36
N GLY A 87 -34.58 -12.84 -13.79
CA GLY A 87 -34.77 -13.61 -15.02
C GLY A 87 -35.93 -14.59 -14.93
N PRO A 88 -36.34 -15.33 -15.96
CA PRO A 88 -35.60 -15.62 -17.20
C PRO A 88 -35.92 -14.72 -18.40
N LEU A 89 -37.07 -14.07 -18.44
CA LEU A 89 -37.49 -13.30 -19.60
C LEU A 89 -37.78 -11.83 -19.22
N PRO A 90 -37.34 -10.84 -20.02
CA PRO A 90 -36.65 -10.93 -21.30
C PRO A 90 -35.11 -10.93 -21.20
N LEU A 91 -34.49 -11.05 -20.01
CA LEU A 91 -33.11 -10.67 -19.73
C LEU A 91 -32.04 -11.65 -20.28
N GLY A 92 -32.37 -12.92 -20.55
CA GLY A 92 -31.39 -13.93 -21.00
C GLY A 92 -30.34 -14.33 -19.93
N HIS A 93 -30.41 -13.75 -18.71
CA HIS A 93 -29.55 -14.05 -17.55
C HIS A 93 -30.42 -14.19 -16.28
N ALA A 94 -29.83 -14.64 -15.18
CA ALA A 94 -30.57 -14.99 -13.98
C ALA A 94 -31.10 -13.78 -13.22
N ALA A 95 -30.28 -12.74 -13.10
CA ALA A 95 -30.66 -11.47 -12.49
C ALA A 95 -29.81 -10.31 -13.01
N GLU A 96 -30.34 -9.10 -12.91
CA GLU A 96 -29.63 -7.84 -13.09
C GLU A 96 -29.89 -6.96 -11.86
N ILE A 97 -28.80 -6.46 -11.26
CA ILE A 97 -28.86 -5.65 -10.05
C ILE A 97 -28.25 -4.31 -10.37
N HIS A 98 -29.03 -3.27 -10.24
CA HIS A 98 -28.56 -1.89 -10.28
C HIS A 98 -28.51 -1.36 -8.85
N THR A 99 -27.31 -1.01 -8.38
CA THR A 99 -27.06 -0.45 -7.05
C THR A 99 -26.64 0.99 -7.20
N SER A 100 -27.37 1.91 -6.54
CA SER A 100 -27.06 3.35 -6.49
C SER A 100 -26.73 3.72 -5.06
N PHE A 101 -25.56 4.31 -4.85
CA PHE A 101 -25.17 4.84 -3.54
C PHE A 101 -25.63 6.28 -3.39
N ASN A 102 -26.03 6.66 -2.19
CA ASN A 102 -26.40 8.03 -1.85
C ASN A 102 -25.28 8.66 -1.02
N LEU A 103 -25.12 9.97 -1.15
CA LEU A 103 -24.24 10.72 -0.25
C LEU A 103 -24.76 10.63 1.19
N PRO A 104 -23.86 10.72 2.21
CA PRO A 104 -24.27 10.91 3.59
C PRO A 104 -25.21 12.10 3.76
N GLU A 105 -26.11 12.04 4.74
CA GLU A 105 -27.08 13.12 4.97
C GLU A 105 -26.40 14.45 5.29
N ASP A 106 -25.27 14.42 5.98
CA ASP A 106 -24.42 15.56 6.34
C ASP A 106 -23.42 15.98 5.26
N ALA A 107 -23.46 15.35 4.07
CA ALA A 107 -22.59 15.73 2.96
C ALA A 107 -22.82 17.18 2.54
N ASP A 108 -21.73 17.85 2.14
CA ASP A 108 -21.74 19.26 1.75
C ASP A 108 -22.80 19.53 0.65
N PRO A 109 -23.65 20.58 0.83
CA PRO A 109 -24.67 20.94 -0.15
C PRO A 109 -24.12 21.25 -1.56
N ALA A 110 -22.89 21.76 -1.65
CA ALA A 110 -22.25 22.02 -2.93
C ALA A 110 -21.97 20.72 -3.70
N LEU A 111 -21.58 19.65 -3.01
CA LEU A 111 -21.39 18.33 -3.61
C LEU A 111 -22.72 17.72 -4.07
N LYS A 112 -23.79 17.84 -3.26
CA LYS A 112 -25.14 17.42 -3.64
C LYS A 112 -25.62 18.16 -4.89
N THR A 113 -25.39 19.46 -4.95
CA THR A 113 -25.74 20.31 -6.12
C THR A 113 -24.95 19.91 -7.36
N ALA A 114 -23.64 19.68 -7.22
CA ALA A 114 -22.76 19.30 -8.33
C ALA A 114 -23.10 17.92 -8.91
N LEU A 115 -23.55 16.98 -8.10
CA LEU A 115 -24.06 15.69 -8.56
C LEU A 115 -25.40 15.83 -9.32
N ASN A 116 -26.16 16.87 -9.05
CA ASN A 116 -27.43 17.16 -9.72
C ASN A 116 -28.39 15.95 -9.75
N GLY A 117 -28.58 15.30 -8.60
CA GLY A 117 -29.42 14.10 -8.44
C GLY A 117 -28.83 12.80 -8.96
N ARG A 118 -27.59 12.80 -9.48
CA ARG A 118 -26.90 11.58 -9.86
C ARG A 118 -26.31 10.89 -8.62
N SER A 119 -26.27 9.58 -8.65
CA SER A 119 -25.53 8.82 -7.64
C SER A 119 -24.01 9.11 -7.71
N PRO A 120 -23.32 9.27 -6.60
CA PRO A 120 -21.85 9.39 -6.59
C PRO A 120 -21.16 8.11 -7.03
N LEU A 121 -21.83 6.95 -6.88
CA LEU A 121 -21.31 5.64 -7.25
C LEU A 121 -22.46 4.71 -7.65
N GLU A 122 -22.34 4.06 -8.77
CA GLU A 122 -23.29 3.07 -9.26
C GLU A 122 -22.58 1.75 -9.57
N VAL A 123 -23.26 0.63 -9.32
CA VAL A 123 -22.78 -0.71 -9.65
C VAL A 123 -23.86 -1.47 -10.38
N ASP A 124 -23.59 -1.86 -11.62
CA ASP A 124 -24.40 -2.75 -12.42
C ASP A 124 -23.83 -4.16 -12.38
N THR A 125 -24.61 -5.12 -11.88
CA THR A 125 -24.23 -6.53 -11.78
C THR A 125 -25.16 -7.38 -12.62
N LYS A 126 -24.61 -8.16 -13.56
CA LYS A 126 -25.33 -9.18 -14.33
C LYS A 126 -24.94 -10.55 -13.82
N VAL A 127 -25.92 -11.31 -13.33
CA VAL A 127 -25.72 -12.66 -12.80
C VAL A 127 -26.15 -13.68 -13.86
N GLY A 128 -25.19 -14.48 -14.32
CA GLY A 128 -25.44 -15.57 -15.27
C GLY A 128 -26.15 -16.77 -14.62
N TRP A 129 -26.68 -17.68 -15.44
CA TRP A 129 -27.35 -18.91 -14.96
C TRP A 129 -26.43 -19.81 -14.13
N GLY A 130 -25.14 -19.81 -14.41
CA GLY A 130 -24.11 -20.49 -13.62
C GLY A 130 -23.68 -19.75 -12.36
N ARG A 131 -24.39 -18.69 -11.97
CA ARG A 131 -24.09 -17.79 -10.83
C ARG A 131 -22.78 -16.98 -10.94
N SER A 132 -22.11 -16.99 -12.08
CA SER A 132 -21.03 -16.04 -12.34
C SER A 132 -21.62 -14.63 -12.47
N SER A 133 -20.85 -13.60 -12.14
CA SER A 133 -21.27 -12.23 -12.31
C SER A 133 -20.31 -11.44 -13.17
N SER A 134 -20.88 -10.54 -13.99
CA SER A 134 -20.14 -9.46 -14.66
C SER A 134 -20.59 -8.15 -14.05
N ASN A 135 -19.64 -7.34 -13.62
CA ASN A 135 -19.88 -6.16 -12.82
C ASN A 135 -19.28 -4.92 -13.48
N VAL A 136 -19.99 -3.82 -13.43
CA VAL A 136 -19.53 -2.51 -13.89
C VAL A 136 -19.80 -1.50 -12.78
N MET A 137 -18.74 -0.92 -12.24
CA MET A 137 -18.81 0.17 -11.27
C MET A 137 -18.48 1.48 -11.97
N THR A 138 -19.26 2.50 -11.75
CA THR A 138 -19.05 3.84 -12.32
C THR A 138 -19.26 4.93 -11.27
N SER A 139 -18.44 5.96 -11.35
CA SER A 139 -18.62 7.21 -10.64
C SER A 139 -18.58 8.35 -11.65
N PRO A 140 -19.59 9.23 -11.68
CA PRO A 140 -19.64 10.31 -12.65
C PRO A 140 -18.59 11.38 -12.38
N ALA A 141 -18.15 12.08 -13.41
CA ALA A 141 -17.36 13.29 -13.23
C ALA A 141 -18.15 14.36 -12.48
N VAL A 142 -17.49 15.01 -11.52
CA VAL A 142 -18.08 16.03 -10.65
C VAL A 142 -17.08 17.15 -10.41
N SER A 143 -17.52 18.40 -10.59
CA SER A 143 -16.78 19.60 -10.17
C SER A 143 -17.59 20.32 -9.12
N SER A 144 -16.99 20.64 -8.00
CA SER A 144 -17.65 21.32 -6.89
C SER A 144 -16.73 22.35 -6.26
N LYS A 145 -17.33 23.46 -5.81
CA LYS A 145 -16.66 24.43 -4.96
C LYS A 145 -17.24 24.32 -3.56
N ILE A 146 -16.43 23.86 -2.62
CA ILE A 146 -16.81 23.65 -1.22
C ILE A 146 -16.08 24.71 -0.39
N LYS A 147 -16.81 25.75 0.03
CA LYS A 147 -16.23 26.93 0.67
C LYS A 147 -15.14 27.56 -0.23
N ASP A 148 -13.91 27.60 0.25
CA ASP A 148 -12.74 28.17 -0.43
C ASP A 148 -11.92 27.12 -1.21
N SER A 149 -12.43 25.87 -1.23
CA SER A 149 -11.77 24.75 -1.91
C SER A 149 -12.50 24.37 -3.19
N GLU A 150 -11.76 24.06 -4.25
CA GLU A 150 -12.26 23.54 -5.52
C GLU A 150 -11.89 22.07 -5.65
N MET A 151 -12.88 21.22 -5.98
CA MET A 151 -12.69 19.79 -6.24
C MET A 151 -13.15 19.46 -7.66
N ASN A 152 -12.28 18.82 -8.44
CA ASN A 152 -12.61 18.28 -9.74
C ASN A 152 -12.33 16.77 -9.73
N TRP A 153 -13.38 15.97 -9.75
CA TRP A 153 -13.35 14.52 -9.88
C TRP A 153 -13.64 14.14 -11.32
N GLY A 154 -12.70 13.47 -12.00
CA GLY A 154 -12.83 13.11 -13.41
C GLY A 154 -13.73 11.92 -13.69
N GLY A 155 -14.17 11.22 -12.65
CA GLY A 155 -14.95 9.99 -12.77
C GLY A 155 -14.09 8.71 -12.76
N MET A 156 -14.79 7.60 -12.63
CA MET A 156 -14.15 6.26 -12.53
C MET A 156 -15.01 5.22 -13.21
N LYS A 157 -14.37 4.20 -13.79
CA LYS A 157 -15.04 2.99 -14.27
C LYS A 157 -14.18 1.77 -13.96
N ILE A 158 -14.78 0.75 -13.32
CA ILE A 158 -14.17 -0.55 -13.07
C ILE A 158 -15.09 -1.62 -13.65
N VAL A 159 -14.53 -2.56 -14.40
CA VAL A 159 -15.25 -3.71 -14.96
C VAL A 159 -14.56 -4.98 -14.49
N TRP A 160 -15.33 -5.93 -13.94
CA TRP A 160 -14.77 -7.20 -13.52
C TRP A 160 -15.77 -8.33 -13.61
N ASP A 161 -15.25 -9.53 -13.81
CA ASP A 161 -15.98 -10.78 -13.78
C ASP A 161 -15.59 -11.61 -12.55
N MET A 162 -16.56 -12.33 -12.00
CA MET A 162 -16.38 -13.24 -10.87
C MET A 162 -17.12 -14.57 -11.12
N PRO A 163 -16.51 -15.72 -10.82
CA PRO A 163 -17.21 -17.02 -10.81
C PRO A 163 -18.20 -17.12 -9.64
N ALA A 164 -19.01 -18.17 -9.66
CA ALA A 164 -20.07 -18.40 -8.68
C ALA A 164 -19.58 -18.58 -7.22
N ASP A 165 -18.36 -19.05 -7.04
CA ASP A 165 -17.74 -19.27 -5.74
C ASP A 165 -17.02 -18.01 -5.21
N MET A 166 -16.98 -16.93 -6.02
CA MET A 166 -16.31 -15.65 -5.73
C MET A 166 -14.81 -15.78 -5.40
N LYS A 167 -14.20 -16.90 -5.78
CA LYS A 167 -12.78 -17.17 -5.52
C LYS A 167 -11.85 -16.74 -6.65
N ALA A 168 -12.35 -16.01 -7.61
CA ALA A 168 -11.55 -15.37 -8.63
C ALA A 168 -12.17 -14.02 -9.01
N ALA A 169 -11.36 -13.09 -9.44
CA ALA A 169 -11.79 -11.81 -9.98
C ALA A 169 -10.82 -11.37 -11.07
N LYS A 170 -11.35 -11.07 -12.25
CA LYS A 170 -10.57 -10.58 -13.37
C LYS A 170 -11.20 -9.31 -13.90
N GLY A 171 -10.39 -8.26 -14.04
CA GLY A 171 -10.97 -6.99 -14.45
C GLY A 171 -9.95 -5.92 -14.81
N THR A 172 -10.51 -4.78 -15.18
CA THR A 172 -9.78 -3.54 -15.46
C THR A 172 -10.50 -2.37 -14.82
N GLY A 173 -9.75 -1.36 -14.43
CA GLY A 173 -10.27 -0.12 -13.91
C GLY A 173 -9.59 1.08 -14.56
N SER A 174 -10.34 2.14 -14.72
CA SER A 174 -9.81 3.44 -15.13
C SER A 174 -10.38 4.54 -14.24
N PHE A 175 -9.53 5.47 -13.91
CA PHE A 175 -9.77 6.64 -13.11
C PHE A 175 -9.29 7.85 -13.90
N ALA A 176 -10.18 8.82 -14.15
CA ALA A 176 -9.85 9.90 -15.06
C ALA A 176 -9.06 11.05 -14.41
N GLY A 177 -9.03 11.11 -13.08
CA GLY A 177 -8.25 12.07 -12.32
C GLY A 177 -9.02 12.72 -11.18
N LEU A 178 -8.26 13.33 -10.26
CA LEU A 178 -8.76 14.15 -9.15
C LEU A 178 -7.89 15.40 -9.03
N GLN A 179 -8.51 16.54 -8.92
CA GLN A 179 -7.84 17.78 -8.54
C GLN A 179 -8.56 18.37 -7.33
N PHE A 180 -7.77 18.71 -6.34
CA PHE A 180 -8.21 19.47 -5.18
C PHE A 180 -7.34 20.71 -5.05
N LYS A 181 -7.96 21.87 -4.85
CA LYS A 181 -7.26 23.14 -4.70
C LYS A 181 -7.94 23.96 -3.61
N ASP A 182 -7.14 24.54 -2.74
CA ASP A 182 -7.56 25.50 -1.71
C ASP A 182 -6.57 26.65 -1.62
N GLU A 183 -6.69 27.49 -0.57
CA GLU A 183 -5.79 28.61 -0.32
C GLU A 183 -4.38 28.17 0.08
N GLU A 184 -4.21 26.97 0.66
CA GLU A 184 -2.94 26.44 1.09
C GLU A 184 -2.16 25.74 -0.06
N GLY A 185 -2.85 25.40 -1.16
CA GLY A 185 -2.21 24.75 -2.29
C GLY A 185 -3.12 23.92 -3.18
N SER A 186 -2.53 22.95 -3.87
CA SER A 186 -3.29 22.03 -4.70
C SER A 186 -2.70 20.62 -4.70
N VAL A 187 -3.56 19.61 -4.85
CA VAL A 187 -3.18 18.22 -5.09
C VAL A 187 -3.88 17.76 -6.37
N THR A 188 -3.11 17.16 -7.27
CA THR A 188 -3.63 16.60 -8.52
C THR A 188 -3.20 15.16 -8.63
N LEU A 189 -4.14 14.29 -8.94
CA LEU A 189 -3.93 12.91 -9.38
C LEU A 189 -4.48 12.81 -10.80
N ASP A 190 -3.61 12.59 -11.76
CA ASP A 190 -4.01 12.41 -13.15
C ASP A 190 -4.53 10.98 -13.38
N LYS A 191 -4.84 10.69 -14.64
CA LYS A 191 -5.37 9.38 -15.05
C LYS A 191 -4.61 8.21 -14.43
N ALA A 192 -5.36 7.26 -13.86
CA ALA A 192 -4.86 5.97 -13.43
C ALA A 192 -5.62 4.83 -14.11
N ASP A 193 -4.89 3.79 -14.48
CA ASP A 193 -5.46 2.55 -15.04
C ASP A 193 -4.96 1.37 -14.21
N MET A 194 -5.82 0.35 -14.03
CA MET A 194 -5.46 -0.89 -13.35
C MET A 194 -5.99 -2.11 -14.09
N ARG A 195 -5.33 -3.25 -13.91
CA ARG A 195 -5.76 -4.57 -14.38
C ARG A 195 -5.42 -5.62 -13.33
N PHE A 196 -6.26 -6.62 -13.21
CA PHE A 196 -6.05 -7.72 -12.28
C PHE A 196 -6.66 -9.02 -12.81
N ASP A 197 -6.05 -10.14 -12.46
CA ASP A 197 -6.54 -11.49 -12.71
C ASP A 197 -6.18 -12.35 -11.50
N MET A 198 -7.00 -12.22 -10.46
CA MET A 198 -6.72 -12.72 -9.12
C MET A 198 -7.58 -13.94 -8.82
N LYS A 199 -7.03 -14.91 -8.08
CA LYS A 199 -7.76 -16.07 -7.59
C LYS A 199 -7.37 -16.39 -6.15
N GLN A 200 -8.33 -16.87 -5.38
CA GLN A 200 -8.11 -17.43 -4.06
C GLN A 200 -7.94 -18.95 -4.19
N PRO A 201 -6.75 -19.52 -3.99
CA PRO A 201 -6.55 -20.96 -4.07
C PRO A 201 -7.35 -21.70 -2.99
N THR A 202 -7.74 -22.94 -3.29
CA THR A 202 -8.53 -23.76 -2.34
C THR A 202 -7.80 -23.92 -1.02
N GLY A 203 -8.50 -23.64 0.09
CA GLY A 203 -7.94 -23.74 1.44
C GLY A 203 -7.07 -22.55 1.86
N GLN A 204 -6.89 -21.53 1.01
CA GLN A 204 -6.11 -20.34 1.33
C GLN A 204 -7.02 -19.15 1.61
N GLN A 205 -6.52 -18.20 2.42
CA GLN A 205 -7.22 -16.95 2.73
C GLN A 205 -6.67 -15.75 1.95
N PHE A 206 -5.60 -15.93 1.20
CA PHE A 206 -4.96 -14.90 0.38
C PHE A 206 -5.25 -15.10 -1.11
N TRP A 207 -5.07 -14.03 -1.86
CA TRP A 207 -5.26 -14.01 -3.31
C TRP A 207 -3.93 -14.19 -4.04
N THR A 208 -3.97 -14.86 -5.18
CA THR A 208 -2.83 -15.08 -6.08
C THR A 208 -3.17 -14.59 -7.47
N GLY A 209 -2.16 -14.27 -8.26
CA GLY A 209 -2.28 -13.81 -9.65
C GLY A 209 -1.71 -12.40 -9.86
N PRO A 210 -1.69 -11.94 -11.11
CA PRO A 210 -1.14 -10.66 -11.48
C PRO A 210 -2.06 -9.49 -11.16
N PHE A 211 -1.45 -8.40 -10.70
CA PHE A 211 -2.03 -7.07 -10.56
C PHE A 211 -1.09 -6.05 -11.20
N ALA A 212 -1.63 -5.11 -11.96
CA ALA A 212 -0.87 -3.99 -12.48
C ALA A 212 -1.66 -2.69 -12.38
N MET A 213 -0.95 -1.60 -12.09
CA MET A 213 -1.49 -0.25 -12.01
C MET A 213 -0.52 0.75 -12.62
N THR A 214 -1.07 1.76 -13.28
CA THR A 214 -0.31 2.91 -13.77
C THR A 214 -1.01 4.20 -13.36
N ILE A 215 -0.23 5.23 -12.98
CA ILE A 215 -0.72 6.57 -12.70
C ILE A 215 0.11 7.53 -13.54
N ALA A 216 -0.56 8.36 -14.33
CA ALA A 216 0.13 9.27 -15.25
C ALA A 216 0.95 10.32 -14.47
N LYS A 217 0.34 10.95 -13.46
CA LYS A 217 1.01 11.97 -12.62
C LYS A 217 0.31 12.13 -11.28
N ILE A 218 1.11 12.38 -10.26
CA ILE A 218 0.68 12.94 -8.97
C ILE A 218 1.45 14.25 -8.78
N ALA A 219 0.76 15.34 -8.47
CA ALA A 219 1.41 16.63 -8.21
C ALA A 219 0.79 17.28 -6.97
N ALA A 220 1.64 17.98 -6.22
CA ALA A 220 1.23 18.80 -5.11
C ALA A 220 1.94 20.15 -5.18
N THR A 221 1.20 21.23 -4.88
CA THR A 221 1.78 22.56 -4.66
C THR A 221 1.37 23.04 -3.28
N LYS A 222 2.29 23.68 -2.58
CA LYS A 222 2.03 24.32 -1.29
C LYS A 222 2.39 25.80 -1.40
N GLN A 223 1.51 26.65 -0.90
CA GLN A 223 1.77 28.07 -0.79
C GLN A 223 2.46 28.35 0.56
N GLU A 224 3.67 28.90 0.54
CA GLU A 224 4.43 29.24 1.74
C GLU A 224 4.21 30.71 2.13
N GLU A 225 4.38 31.04 3.42
CA GLU A 225 4.06 32.35 4.00
C GLU A 225 4.82 33.52 3.36
N GLU A 226 5.91 33.31 2.67
CA GLU A 226 6.70 34.39 2.01
C GLU A 226 6.41 34.53 0.50
N GLY A 227 5.29 33.95 0.00
CA GLY A 227 4.96 33.99 -1.43
C GLY A 227 5.79 33.06 -2.29
N LYS A 228 6.58 32.17 -1.68
CA LYS A 228 7.25 31.06 -2.37
C LYS A 228 6.27 29.89 -2.49
N ASN A 229 6.20 29.32 -3.68
CA ASN A 229 5.41 28.10 -3.91
C ASN A 229 6.38 26.93 -3.99
N SER A 230 6.21 25.94 -3.12
CA SER A 230 6.86 24.64 -3.29
C SER A 230 6.01 23.74 -4.19
N ALA A 231 6.63 23.05 -5.11
CA ALA A 231 5.96 22.15 -6.03
C ALA A 231 6.67 20.81 -6.09
N SER A 232 5.90 19.74 -5.96
CA SER A 232 6.40 18.38 -6.05
C SER A 232 5.54 17.57 -7.02
N HIS A 233 6.14 16.72 -7.83
CA HIS A 233 5.39 15.83 -8.70
C HIS A 233 6.12 14.52 -8.96
N PHE A 234 5.32 13.50 -9.23
CA PHE A 234 5.75 12.17 -9.69
C PHE A 234 5.02 11.87 -11.00
N GLU A 235 5.74 11.47 -12.04
CA GLU A 235 5.18 11.17 -13.36
C GLU A 235 5.52 9.75 -13.78
N GLY A 236 4.60 9.12 -14.52
CA GLY A 236 4.76 7.78 -15.08
C GLY A 236 4.96 6.71 -14.01
N ILE A 237 4.11 6.74 -12.99
CA ILE A 237 4.15 5.76 -11.90
C ILE A 237 3.56 4.44 -12.43
N SER A 238 4.26 3.35 -12.21
CA SER A 238 3.81 1.99 -12.55
C SER A 238 4.04 1.04 -11.38
N MET A 239 3.15 0.09 -11.22
CA MET A 239 3.25 -1.00 -10.26
C MET A 239 2.78 -2.28 -10.94
N ASP A 240 3.61 -3.30 -10.95
CA ASP A 240 3.29 -4.66 -11.38
C ASP A 240 3.60 -5.61 -10.23
N SER A 241 2.68 -6.48 -9.89
CA SER A 241 2.90 -7.52 -8.89
C SER A 241 2.30 -8.84 -9.38
N ASP A 242 2.91 -9.93 -8.96
CA ASP A 242 2.38 -11.28 -9.17
C ASP A 242 2.62 -12.13 -7.95
N THR A 243 1.60 -12.90 -7.57
CA THR A 243 1.66 -13.83 -6.43
C THR A 243 1.30 -15.22 -6.93
N ILE A 244 2.17 -16.20 -6.70
CA ILE A 244 2.02 -17.57 -7.18
C ILE A 244 2.12 -18.53 -6.00
N LEU A 245 1.15 -19.43 -5.85
CA LEU A 245 1.23 -20.55 -4.91
C LEU A 245 1.85 -21.76 -5.60
N LYS A 246 2.98 -22.27 -5.09
CA LYS A 246 3.67 -23.47 -5.56
C LYS A 246 3.69 -24.53 -4.44
N GLY A 247 2.72 -25.43 -4.45
CA GLY A 247 2.55 -26.38 -3.36
C GLY A 247 2.21 -25.66 -2.05
N GLU A 248 3.11 -25.71 -1.08
CA GLU A 248 2.92 -25.08 0.24
C GLU A 248 3.67 -23.74 0.40
N VAL A 249 4.35 -23.26 -0.64
CA VAL A 249 5.07 -21.99 -0.61
C VAL A 249 4.49 -20.99 -1.60
N VAL A 250 4.63 -19.72 -1.26
CA VAL A 250 4.21 -18.58 -2.06
C VAL A 250 5.45 -17.84 -2.56
N GLU A 251 5.42 -17.51 -3.83
CA GLU A 251 6.36 -16.58 -4.46
C GLU A 251 5.61 -15.30 -4.80
N MET A 252 6.21 -14.16 -4.49
CA MET A 252 5.66 -12.84 -4.82
C MET A 252 6.73 -12.02 -5.52
N THR A 253 6.32 -11.26 -6.52
CA THR A 253 7.14 -10.25 -7.19
C THR A 253 6.43 -8.92 -7.14
N LEU A 254 7.19 -7.85 -6.93
CA LEU A 254 6.72 -6.47 -6.96
C LEU A 254 7.72 -5.64 -7.74
N LYS A 255 7.25 -5.00 -8.80
CA LYS A 255 8.02 -4.03 -9.56
C LYS A 255 7.29 -2.70 -9.59
N THR A 256 7.93 -1.66 -9.07
CA THR A 256 7.42 -0.29 -9.10
C THR A 256 8.39 0.58 -9.89
N GLY A 257 7.85 1.45 -10.73
CA GLY A 257 8.62 2.42 -11.50
C GLY A 257 8.04 3.82 -11.34
N ILE A 258 8.91 4.84 -11.35
CA ILE A 258 8.55 6.25 -11.46
C ILE A 258 9.47 6.86 -12.49
N LYS A 259 8.89 7.38 -13.57
CA LYS A 259 9.68 7.95 -14.67
C LYS A 259 10.40 9.22 -14.26
N THR A 260 9.70 10.12 -13.54
CA THR A 260 10.27 11.36 -13.02
C THR A 260 9.69 11.64 -11.64
N ALA A 261 10.54 11.91 -10.66
CA ALA A 261 10.20 12.41 -9.35
C ALA A 261 10.89 13.76 -9.15
N LYS A 262 10.11 14.79 -8.89
CA LYS A 262 10.60 16.12 -8.55
C LYS A 262 10.05 16.55 -7.20
N LEU A 263 10.95 16.88 -6.29
CA LEU A 263 10.65 17.37 -4.95
C LEU A 263 11.37 18.71 -4.79
N GLU A 264 10.62 19.79 -4.92
CA GLU A 264 11.17 21.16 -4.91
C GLU A 264 12.22 21.35 -6.01
N ASP A 265 13.49 21.54 -5.64
CA ASP A 265 14.64 21.71 -6.52
C ASP A 265 15.37 20.40 -6.89
N LYS A 266 15.00 19.29 -6.22
CA LYS A 266 15.64 17.97 -6.43
C LYS A 266 14.84 17.16 -7.44
N GLN A 267 15.55 16.55 -8.37
CA GLN A 267 14.96 15.66 -9.38
C GLN A 267 15.68 14.33 -9.44
N ALA A 268 14.90 13.28 -9.57
CA ALA A 268 15.39 11.95 -9.92
C ALA A 268 14.50 11.36 -11.02
N ASP A 269 15.11 10.67 -11.96
CA ASP A 269 14.44 10.02 -13.08
C ASP A 269 14.67 8.51 -13.04
N ASP A 270 13.84 7.75 -13.77
CA ASP A 270 13.97 6.31 -13.94
C ASP A 270 14.11 5.54 -12.61
N LEU A 271 13.32 5.93 -11.60
CA LEU A 271 13.29 5.20 -10.34
C LEU A 271 12.64 3.83 -10.56
N VAL A 272 13.32 2.78 -10.14
CA VAL A 272 12.85 1.39 -10.21
C VAL A 272 13.07 0.71 -8.88
N LEU A 273 12.03 0.08 -8.35
CA LEU A 273 12.07 -0.87 -7.25
C LEU A 273 11.59 -2.22 -7.78
N ASP A 274 12.46 -3.24 -7.75
CA ASP A 274 12.15 -4.62 -8.14
C ASP A 274 12.46 -5.55 -6.96
N MET A 275 11.42 -6.16 -6.41
CA MET A 275 11.50 -7.03 -5.23
C MET A 275 10.92 -8.41 -5.53
N ALA A 276 11.45 -9.42 -4.86
CA ALA A 276 10.88 -10.76 -4.83
C ALA A 276 10.89 -11.34 -3.41
N PHE A 277 9.87 -12.11 -3.12
CA PHE A 277 9.72 -12.90 -1.92
C PHE A 277 9.55 -14.35 -2.36
N ASN A 278 10.46 -15.20 -2.01
CA ASN A 278 10.48 -16.60 -2.44
C ASN A 278 10.41 -17.53 -1.21
N ASN A 279 9.82 -18.70 -1.40
CA ASN A 279 9.69 -19.74 -0.38
C ASN A 279 8.93 -19.28 0.89
N VAL A 280 7.98 -18.36 0.77
CA VAL A 280 7.17 -17.92 1.90
C VAL A 280 6.13 -19.00 2.21
N ASP A 281 6.07 -19.47 3.44
CA ASP A 281 5.11 -20.52 3.84
C ASP A 281 3.66 -20.03 3.72
N ALA A 282 2.83 -20.79 3.01
CA ALA A 282 1.44 -20.41 2.75
C ALA A 282 0.58 -20.42 4.03
N ASN A 283 0.86 -21.29 4.99
CA ASN A 283 0.14 -21.32 6.26
C ASN A 283 0.47 -20.11 7.12
N TRP A 284 1.73 -19.67 7.09
CA TRP A 284 2.13 -18.44 7.76
C TRP A 284 1.38 -17.23 7.20
N ILE A 285 1.26 -17.11 5.88
CA ILE A 285 0.47 -16.04 5.24
C ILE A 285 -0.99 -16.11 5.68
N ASN A 286 -1.61 -17.30 5.71
CA ASN A 286 -2.98 -17.47 6.19
C ASN A 286 -3.14 -16.99 7.63
N GLN A 287 -2.19 -17.29 8.51
CA GLN A 287 -2.23 -16.84 9.90
C GLN A 287 -2.08 -15.32 10.02
N VAL A 288 -1.19 -14.71 9.23
CA VAL A 288 -1.05 -13.24 9.17
C VAL A 288 -2.37 -12.60 8.69
N VAL A 289 -3.00 -13.14 7.66
CA VAL A 289 -4.30 -12.67 7.16
C VAL A 289 -5.39 -12.84 8.23
N GLU A 290 -5.43 -13.98 8.93
CA GLU A 290 -6.38 -14.21 10.02
C GLU A 290 -6.18 -13.24 11.19
N MET A 291 -4.94 -12.95 11.55
CA MET A 291 -4.62 -11.98 12.60
C MET A 291 -4.98 -10.54 12.19
N SER A 292 -4.80 -10.19 10.93
CA SER A 292 -5.17 -8.85 10.44
C SER A 292 -6.69 -8.60 10.45
N LYS A 293 -7.49 -9.66 10.38
CA LYS A 293 -8.96 -9.59 10.52
C LYS A 293 -9.41 -9.36 11.97
N ARG A 294 -8.63 -9.82 12.94
CA ARG A 294 -8.86 -9.52 14.34
C ARG A 294 -8.26 -8.14 14.60
N LYS A 295 -9.07 -7.19 15.03
CA LYS A 295 -8.59 -5.82 15.39
C LYS A 295 -7.30 -5.94 16.20
N ASN A 296 -6.24 -5.64 15.57
CA ASN A 296 -4.84 -5.51 15.90
C ASN A 296 -4.46 -5.59 17.41
N PRO A 297 -4.21 -6.75 18.00
CA PRO A 297 -3.81 -6.85 19.39
C PRO A 297 -2.37 -6.35 19.64
N LEU A 298 -1.55 -6.16 18.59
CA LEU A 298 -0.17 -5.66 18.71
C LEU A 298 -0.06 -4.12 18.64
N LEU A 299 -1.06 -3.43 18.07
CA LEU A 299 -1.14 -1.96 18.05
C LEU A 299 -2.14 -1.40 19.06
N GLY A 300 -2.99 -2.24 19.66
CA GLY A 300 -3.97 -1.89 20.68
C GLY A 300 -3.40 -1.62 22.07
N ALA A 301 -2.09 -1.68 22.26
CA ALA A 301 -1.45 -1.36 23.53
C ALA A 301 -1.43 0.13 23.89
N THR A 302 -2.09 1.00 23.10
CA THR A 302 -2.23 2.44 23.42
C THR A 302 -3.67 2.93 23.54
N GLY A 303 -4.68 2.04 23.56
CA GLY A 303 -6.08 2.40 23.73
C GLY A 303 -6.66 1.81 25.00
N GLU A 304 -7.10 2.66 25.91
CA GLU A 304 -7.83 2.46 27.16
C GLU A 304 -8.11 1.00 27.54
N ALA A 305 -7.32 0.51 28.52
CA ALA A 305 -7.50 -0.79 29.16
C ALA A 305 -8.89 -0.85 29.80
N GLY A 306 -9.72 -1.78 29.34
CA GLY A 306 -10.89 -2.23 30.12
C GLY A 306 -10.41 -3.08 31.29
N ASP A 307 -11.15 -3.04 32.40
CA ASP A 307 -10.79 -3.55 33.74
C ASP A 307 -10.57 -5.09 33.87
N ASP A 308 -10.28 -5.84 32.80
CA ASP A 308 -9.99 -7.29 32.83
C ASP A 308 -8.56 -7.61 32.36
N GLU A 309 -7.55 -7.12 33.08
CA GLU A 309 -6.11 -7.32 32.80
C GLU A 309 -5.69 -8.81 32.70
N ASP A 310 -6.24 -9.68 33.53
CA ASP A 310 -5.84 -11.11 33.59
C ASP A 310 -6.29 -11.94 32.37
N ALA A 311 -7.39 -11.56 31.73
CA ALA A 311 -7.89 -12.26 30.53
C ALA A 311 -7.13 -11.83 29.26
N GLU A 312 -6.68 -10.59 29.21
CA GLU A 312 -5.89 -10.04 28.09
C GLU A 312 -4.45 -10.56 28.07
N GLU A 313 -3.82 -10.74 29.26
CA GLU A 313 -2.47 -11.31 29.34
C GLU A 313 -2.40 -12.77 28.90
N GLN A 314 -3.37 -13.61 29.28
CA GLN A 314 -3.41 -15.01 28.84
C GLN A 314 -3.67 -15.13 27.34
N GLN A 315 -4.57 -14.33 26.78
CA GLN A 315 -4.90 -14.34 25.35
C GLN A 315 -3.74 -13.80 24.49
N SER A 316 -3.00 -12.82 24.99
CA SER A 316 -1.79 -12.29 24.34
C SER A 316 -0.63 -13.29 24.38
N GLY A 317 -0.48 -14.05 25.47
CA GLY A 317 0.51 -15.11 25.63
C GLY A 317 0.31 -16.26 24.61
N ASP A 318 -0.90 -16.78 24.51
CA ASP A 318 -1.27 -17.82 23.55
C ASP A 318 -1.08 -17.39 22.10
N LEU A 319 -1.39 -16.14 21.78
CA LEU A 319 -1.23 -15.60 20.44
C LEU A 319 0.27 -15.46 20.08
N ARG A 320 1.07 -14.98 21.03
CA ARG A 320 2.52 -14.86 20.86
C ARG A 320 3.20 -16.21 20.66
N GLU A 321 2.79 -17.24 21.41
CA GLU A 321 3.31 -18.61 21.25
C GLU A 321 2.94 -19.17 19.86
N LYS A 322 1.69 -19.00 19.42
CA LYS A 322 1.24 -19.39 18.08
C LYS A 322 2.02 -18.68 16.98
N MET A 323 2.26 -17.39 17.15
CA MET A 323 3.09 -16.61 16.21
C MET A 323 4.53 -17.13 16.14
N LEU A 324 5.17 -17.37 17.27
CA LEU A 324 6.52 -17.89 17.31
C LEU A 324 6.61 -19.27 16.65
N LYS A 325 5.66 -20.16 16.94
CA LYS A 325 5.58 -21.47 16.32
C LYS A 325 5.38 -21.40 14.81
N SER A 326 4.50 -20.51 14.35
CA SER A 326 4.26 -20.33 12.91
C SER A 326 5.46 -19.70 12.21
N LEU A 327 6.16 -18.78 12.87
CA LEU A 327 7.39 -18.20 12.35
C LEU A 327 8.50 -19.25 12.20
N THR A 328 8.69 -20.14 13.18
CA THR A 328 9.68 -21.23 13.06
C THR A 328 9.35 -22.16 11.89
N GLN A 329 8.08 -22.49 11.67
CA GLN A 329 7.63 -23.27 10.51
C GLN A 329 7.87 -22.54 9.19
N ALA A 330 7.59 -21.23 9.15
CA ALA A 330 7.87 -20.41 7.97
C ALA A 330 9.37 -20.33 7.65
N LEU A 331 10.21 -20.18 8.68
CA LEU A 331 11.66 -20.16 8.53
C LEU A 331 12.22 -21.50 8.01
N ALA A 332 11.61 -22.63 8.39
CA ALA A 332 12.02 -23.96 7.89
C ALA A 332 11.87 -24.09 6.35
N ARG A 333 11.08 -23.23 5.70
CA ARG A 333 10.98 -23.15 4.23
C ARG A 333 12.14 -22.38 3.59
N GLN A 334 13.06 -21.85 4.39
CA GLN A 334 14.18 -21.04 3.93
C GLN A 334 13.76 -19.85 3.05
N PRO A 335 12.93 -18.95 3.59
CA PRO A 335 12.43 -17.82 2.84
C PRO A 335 13.57 -16.91 2.37
N VAL A 336 13.38 -16.33 1.19
CA VAL A 336 14.30 -15.37 0.60
C VAL A 336 13.55 -14.09 0.27
N ILE A 337 14.07 -12.96 0.75
CA ILE A 337 13.63 -11.62 0.38
C ILE A 337 14.72 -11.00 -0.47
N GLU A 338 14.38 -10.62 -1.68
CA GLU A 338 15.31 -10.03 -2.62
C GLU A 338 14.86 -8.62 -3.02
N LEU A 339 15.71 -7.65 -2.83
CA LEU A 339 15.69 -6.39 -3.57
C LEU A 339 16.56 -6.62 -4.81
N LYS A 340 15.96 -7.06 -5.91
CA LYS A 340 16.67 -7.35 -7.16
C LYS A 340 17.31 -6.11 -7.75
N ARG A 341 16.59 -4.98 -7.63
CA ARG A 341 17.06 -3.70 -8.11
C ARG A 341 16.32 -2.55 -7.42
N LEU A 342 17.08 -1.62 -6.88
CA LEU A 342 16.64 -0.27 -6.58
C LEU A 342 17.55 0.65 -7.37
N SER A 343 17.00 1.41 -8.30
CA SER A 343 17.81 2.31 -9.13
C SER A 343 17.14 3.65 -9.31
N MET A 344 17.95 4.68 -9.49
CA MET A 344 17.51 6.03 -9.84
C MET A 344 18.60 6.74 -10.64
N ARG A 345 18.18 7.67 -11.47
CA ARG A 345 19.05 8.59 -12.20
C ARG A 345 18.90 9.98 -11.59
N THR A 346 20.01 10.56 -11.19
CA THR A 346 20.12 11.97 -10.75
C THR A 346 21.04 12.75 -11.69
N PRO A 347 21.21 14.06 -11.55
CA PRO A 347 22.22 14.80 -12.30
C PRO A 347 23.64 14.26 -12.12
N ASP A 348 23.95 13.63 -10.99
CA ASP A 348 25.24 13.03 -10.71
C ASP A 348 25.46 11.69 -11.45
N GLY A 349 24.41 11.07 -11.98
CA GLY A 349 24.45 9.81 -12.72
C GLY A 349 23.44 8.78 -12.21
N VAL A 350 23.68 7.50 -12.54
CA VAL A 350 22.81 6.38 -12.17
C VAL A 350 23.36 5.67 -10.94
N SER A 351 22.52 5.55 -9.91
CA SER A 351 22.76 4.75 -8.71
C SER A 351 21.95 3.46 -8.77
N GLU A 352 22.56 2.33 -8.42
CA GLU A 352 21.91 1.02 -8.38
C GLU A 352 22.26 0.30 -7.08
N PHE A 353 21.24 -0.32 -6.48
CA PHE A 353 21.34 -1.12 -5.26
C PHE A 353 20.63 -2.45 -5.46
N ALA A 354 21.19 -3.51 -4.89
CA ALA A 354 20.56 -4.82 -4.78
C ALA A 354 20.85 -5.39 -3.40
N ALA A 355 19.91 -6.13 -2.84
CA ALA A 355 20.08 -6.77 -1.55
C ALA A 355 19.32 -8.10 -1.52
N ALA A 356 19.77 -9.05 -0.74
CA ALA A 356 19.02 -10.27 -0.46
C ALA A 356 19.21 -10.66 1.01
N ILE A 357 18.12 -11.15 1.61
CA ILE A 357 18.12 -11.78 2.93
C ILE A 357 17.57 -13.18 2.74
N GLN A 358 18.35 -14.18 3.11
CA GLN A 358 18.00 -15.59 3.05
C GLN A 358 18.19 -16.23 4.42
N TYR A 359 17.20 -16.96 4.89
CA TYR A 359 17.36 -17.83 6.03
C TYR A 359 17.82 -19.21 5.54
N LEU A 360 18.87 -19.77 6.15
CA LEU A 360 19.52 -21.05 5.76
C LEU A 360 19.31 -22.17 6.79
N GLY A 361 18.74 -21.84 7.96
CA GLY A 361 18.49 -22.79 9.04
C GLY A 361 17.27 -23.68 8.80
N ASP A 362 17.00 -24.54 9.76
CA ASP A 362 15.85 -25.45 9.79
C ASP A 362 14.63 -24.88 10.57
N GLY A 363 14.78 -23.70 11.16
CA GLY A 363 13.75 -23.06 11.97
C GLY A 363 13.65 -23.58 13.41
N GLU A 364 14.37 -24.63 13.80
CA GLU A 364 14.21 -25.24 15.12
C GLU A 364 14.79 -24.41 16.28
N LYS A 365 15.80 -23.59 16.00
CA LYS A 365 16.57 -22.85 17.02
C LYS A 365 16.55 -21.35 16.78
N MET A 366 15.65 -20.63 17.44
CA MET A 366 15.62 -19.16 17.36
C MET A 366 16.91 -18.50 17.90
N GLY A 367 17.66 -19.16 18.78
CA GLY A 367 18.94 -18.64 19.31
C GLY A 367 20.08 -18.59 18.30
N THR A 368 19.98 -19.31 17.16
CA THR A 368 20.98 -19.31 16.08
C THR A 368 20.52 -18.48 14.87
N LEU A 369 19.42 -17.76 14.98
CA LEU A 369 18.79 -17.04 13.87
C LEU A 369 19.81 -16.19 13.08
N LEU A 370 20.67 -15.43 13.76
CA LEU A 370 21.67 -14.60 13.13
C LEU A 370 22.77 -15.42 12.42
N GLN A 371 23.13 -16.60 12.95
CA GLN A 371 24.11 -17.48 12.33
C GLN A 371 23.57 -18.16 11.06
N ASP A 372 22.25 -18.37 11.02
CA ASP A 372 21.54 -18.99 9.91
C ASP A 372 21.08 -17.97 8.85
N LEU A 373 21.32 -16.69 9.08
CA LEU A 373 21.05 -15.66 8.08
C LEU A 373 22.22 -15.52 7.11
N LYS A 374 21.86 -15.35 5.82
CA LYS A 374 22.75 -14.83 4.80
C LYS A 374 22.16 -13.52 4.28
N VAL A 375 22.92 -12.45 4.39
CA VAL A 375 22.55 -11.13 3.86
C VAL A 375 23.59 -10.75 2.81
N SER A 376 23.14 -10.27 1.68
CA SER A 376 24.02 -9.67 0.66
C SER A 376 23.51 -8.30 0.28
N LEU A 377 24.40 -7.37 0.08
CA LEU A 377 24.10 -6.00 -0.37
C LEU A 377 25.14 -5.62 -1.43
N LYS A 378 24.67 -5.06 -2.54
CA LYS A 378 25.49 -4.47 -3.60
C LYS A 378 25.06 -3.03 -3.82
N ALA A 379 26.01 -2.14 -3.95
CA ALA A 379 25.77 -0.75 -4.33
C ALA A 379 26.77 -0.32 -5.39
N ASP A 380 26.27 0.37 -6.41
CA ASP A 380 27.05 1.04 -7.47
C ASP A 380 26.45 2.44 -7.66
N MET A 381 27.18 3.47 -7.29
CA MET A 381 26.67 4.85 -7.36
C MET A 381 27.77 5.83 -7.78
N PRO A 382 27.41 6.95 -8.44
CA PRO A 382 28.37 8.03 -8.71
C PRO A 382 28.98 8.54 -7.42
N LYS A 383 30.28 8.82 -7.43
CA LYS A 383 31.00 9.37 -6.27
C LYS A 383 30.36 10.69 -5.82
N ALA A 384 30.02 11.56 -6.76
CA ALA A 384 29.35 12.83 -6.46
C ALA A 384 27.99 12.64 -5.76
N PHE A 385 27.21 11.65 -6.17
CA PHE A 385 25.95 11.34 -5.49
C PHE A 385 26.16 10.93 -4.03
N MET A 386 27.14 10.06 -3.76
CA MET A 386 27.47 9.65 -2.40
C MET A 386 27.96 10.81 -1.55
N GLU A 387 28.86 11.64 -2.10
CA GLU A 387 29.35 12.85 -1.45
C GLU A 387 28.21 13.81 -1.09
N ASN A 388 27.33 14.12 -2.04
CA ASN A 388 26.17 14.99 -1.83
C ASN A 388 25.19 14.43 -0.79
N MET A 389 24.93 13.12 -0.80
CA MET A 389 24.07 12.47 0.17
C MET A 389 24.63 12.56 1.59
N MET A 390 25.92 12.23 1.76
CA MET A 390 26.59 12.29 3.06
C MET A 390 26.68 13.74 3.57
N LEU A 391 27.03 14.69 2.70
CA LEU A 391 27.10 16.10 3.03
C LEU A 391 25.75 16.64 3.50
N SER A 392 24.68 16.34 2.77
CA SER A 392 23.31 16.76 3.13
C SER A 392 22.91 16.24 4.52
N ARG A 393 23.22 14.95 4.78
CA ARG A 393 22.91 14.32 6.08
C ARG A 393 23.72 14.94 7.22
N ARG A 394 25.04 15.15 7.04
CA ARG A 394 25.91 15.78 8.04
C ARG A 394 25.48 17.21 8.34
N ARG A 395 25.14 17.96 7.29
CA ARG A 395 24.62 19.32 7.44
C ARG A 395 23.35 19.34 8.27
N SER A 396 22.38 18.46 7.99
CA SER A 396 21.13 18.37 8.77
C SER A 396 21.39 17.99 10.22
N SER A 397 22.31 17.05 10.47
CA SER A 397 22.69 16.65 11.82
C SER A 397 23.35 17.79 12.60
N LEU A 398 24.29 18.52 11.97
CA LEU A 398 24.94 19.67 12.60
C LEU A 398 23.95 20.80 12.87
N LEU A 399 23.05 21.10 11.93
CA LEU A 399 22.00 22.09 12.14
C LEU A 399 21.10 21.74 13.34
N ALA A 400 20.71 20.47 13.48
CA ALA A 400 19.89 20.02 14.61
C ALA A 400 20.60 20.13 15.97
N VAL A 401 21.93 19.93 16.00
CA VAL A 401 22.74 20.07 17.23
C VAL A 401 22.91 21.55 17.63
N PHE A 402 23.08 22.44 16.63
CA PHE A 402 23.33 23.85 16.87
C PHE A 402 22.07 24.72 16.76
N GLU A 403 20.90 24.14 16.68
CA GLU A 403 19.61 24.86 16.66
C GLU A 403 19.40 25.59 17.99
N GLY A 404 19.51 26.94 17.95
CA GLY A 404 19.39 27.80 19.13
C GLY A 404 20.71 28.37 19.67
N GLU A 405 21.87 27.97 19.17
CA GLU A 405 23.15 28.55 19.53
C GLU A 405 23.54 29.67 18.54
N SER A 406 23.49 30.93 18.99
CA SER A 406 23.76 32.10 18.15
C SER A 406 25.26 32.33 17.75
N GLU A 407 26.13 31.42 18.19
CA GLU A 407 27.58 31.55 18.05
C GLU A 407 28.13 30.94 16.75
N TYR A 408 27.36 30.04 16.08
CA TYR A 408 27.79 29.38 14.87
C TYR A 408 27.18 29.99 13.60
N LYS A 409 28.05 30.33 12.64
CA LYS A 409 27.63 30.83 11.33
C LYS A 409 27.27 29.66 10.40
N PRO A 410 26.33 29.86 9.47
CA PRO A 410 25.98 28.82 8.47
C PRO A 410 27.19 28.34 7.65
N GLU A 411 28.19 29.22 7.43
CA GLU A 411 29.43 28.92 6.73
C GLU A 411 30.32 27.94 7.49
N ASP A 412 30.40 28.07 8.82
CA ASP A 412 31.17 27.17 9.70
C ASP A 412 30.57 25.75 9.72
N ILE A 413 29.25 25.68 9.72
CA ILE A 413 28.49 24.39 9.64
C ILE A 413 28.76 23.72 8.29
N GLU A 414 28.74 24.46 7.21
CA GLU A 414 28.98 23.93 5.85
C GLU A 414 30.44 23.43 5.72
N GLU A 415 31.41 24.14 6.24
CA GLU A 415 32.84 23.75 6.22
C GLU A 415 33.05 22.50 7.08
N ALA A 416 32.49 22.46 8.28
CA ALA A 416 32.54 21.29 9.17
C ALA A 416 31.89 20.05 8.54
N ALA A 417 30.72 20.21 7.90
CA ALA A 417 30.04 19.11 7.21
C ALA A 417 30.87 18.55 6.05
N LYS A 418 31.52 19.43 5.26
CA LYS A 418 32.42 19.02 4.17
C LYS A 418 33.64 18.26 4.69
N ALA A 419 34.31 18.79 5.73
CA ALA A 419 35.46 18.14 6.32
C ALA A 419 35.11 16.74 6.89
N GLN A 420 34.01 16.63 7.62
CA GLN A 420 33.54 15.36 8.15
C GLN A 420 33.16 14.36 7.04
N THR A 421 32.49 14.85 5.99
CA THR A 421 32.13 14.00 4.83
C THR A 421 33.37 13.43 4.15
N GLN A 422 34.38 14.28 3.89
CA GLN A 422 35.61 13.84 3.26
C GLN A 422 36.38 12.85 4.14
N ALA A 423 36.50 13.10 5.44
CA ALA A 423 37.13 12.16 6.38
C ALA A 423 36.41 10.81 6.42
N SER A 424 35.08 10.79 6.41
CA SER A 424 34.32 9.55 6.37
C SER A 424 34.52 8.78 5.06
N LEU A 425 34.55 9.46 3.92
CA LEU A 425 34.82 8.82 2.62
C LEU A 425 36.22 8.23 2.54
N ASP A 426 37.22 8.95 3.04
CA ASP A 426 38.59 8.47 3.04
C ASP A 426 38.73 7.23 3.95
N MET A 427 38.11 7.24 5.13
CA MET A 427 38.06 6.10 6.04
C MET A 427 37.40 4.88 5.39
N LEU A 428 36.24 5.07 4.74
CA LEU A 428 35.54 3.97 4.06
C LEU A 428 36.34 3.35 2.91
N LYS A 429 37.15 4.16 2.21
CA LYS A 429 38.07 3.69 1.17
C LYS A 429 39.29 2.96 1.76
N GLU A 430 39.93 3.53 2.79
CA GLU A 430 41.08 2.92 3.45
C GLU A 430 40.74 1.56 4.05
N GLN A 431 39.55 1.40 4.57
CA GLN A 431 39.06 0.12 5.09
C GLN A 431 38.55 -0.83 3.99
N GLY A 432 38.58 -0.40 2.71
CA GLY A 432 38.13 -1.21 1.58
C GLY A 432 36.63 -1.48 1.55
N ILE A 433 35.85 -0.69 2.31
CA ILE A 433 34.36 -0.81 2.33
C ILE A 433 33.79 -0.36 0.99
N PHE A 434 34.34 0.71 0.40
CA PHE A 434 34.02 1.14 -0.95
C PHE A 434 35.26 1.15 -1.84
N GLU A 435 35.09 0.70 -3.07
CA GLU A 435 36.07 0.82 -4.15
C GLU A 435 35.71 2.00 -5.06
N ASP A 436 36.62 2.97 -5.25
CA ASP A 436 36.48 4.04 -6.23
C ASP A 436 36.99 3.54 -7.59
N LYS A 437 36.07 3.29 -8.51
CA LYS A 437 36.39 2.81 -9.85
C LYS A 437 35.58 3.56 -10.90
N ASP A 438 36.29 4.19 -11.82
CA ASP A 438 35.71 4.95 -12.94
C ASP A 438 34.73 6.06 -12.48
N GLY A 439 35.03 6.75 -11.35
CA GLY A 439 34.18 7.79 -10.77
C GLY A 439 32.92 7.27 -10.06
N LYS A 440 32.88 5.97 -9.82
CA LYS A 440 31.79 5.31 -9.09
C LYS A 440 32.32 4.69 -7.81
N MET A 441 31.50 4.76 -6.76
CA MET A 441 31.68 4.08 -5.49
C MET A 441 30.94 2.76 -5.53
N ARG A 442 31.67 1.65 -5.39
CA ARG A 442 31.14 0.30 -5.43
C ARG A 442 31.40 -0.44 -4.13
N THR A 443 30.43 -1.21 -3.71
CA THR A 443 30.59 -2.12 -2.58
C THR A 443 29.75 -3.39 -2.78
N GLU A 444 30.28 -4.52 -2.32
CA GLU A 444 29.55 -5.77 -2.13
C GLU A 444 29.80 -6.24 -0.70
N ILE A 445 28.75 -6.28 0.11
CA ILE A 445 28.80 -6.74 1.51
C ILE A 445 28.03 -8.05 1.60
N VAL A 446 28.66 -9.06 2.17
CA VAL A 446 28.05 -10.36 2.45
C VAL A 446 28.23 -10.68 3.93
N TYR A 447 27.12 -10.94 4.61
CA TYR A 447 27.11 -11.53 5.94
C TYR A 447 26.63 -12.97 5.84
N ALA A 448 27.38 -13.91 6.35
CA ALA A 448 26.99 -15.31 6.41
C ALA A 448 27.74 -16.01 7.58
N LYS A 449 27.04 -16.88 8.31
CA LYS A 449 27.62 -17.69 9.42
C LYS A 449 28.32 -16.85 10.50
N GLY A 450 27.80 -15.64 10.75
CA GLY A 450 28.36 -14.73 11.76
C GLY A 450 29.53 -13.87 11.28
N GLU A 451 29.94 -13.96 10.02
CA GLU A 451 31.09 -13.25 9.47
C GLU A 451 30.69 -12.29 8.37
N PHE A 452 31.34 -11.13 8.32
CA PHE A 452 31.22 -10.14 7.23
C PHE A 452 32.37 -10.31 6.24
N GLN A 453 31.98 -10.21 4.97
CA GLN A 453 32.94 -10.07 3.86
C GLN A 453 32.56 -8.80 3.09
N VAL A 454 33.53 -7.99 2.73
CA VAL A 454 33.37 -6.79 1.93
C VAL A 454 34.28 -6.89 0.72
N ASN A 455 33.69 -6.73 -0.47
CA ASN A 455 34.41 -6.86 -1.74
C ASN A 455 35.22 -8.17 -1.86
N GLY A 456 34.64 -9.28 -1.34
CA GLY A 456 35.26 -10.61 -1.34
C GLY A 456 36.34 -10.85 -0.30
N LYS A 457 36.59 -9.89 0.62
CA LYS A 457 37.60 -10.01 1.69
C LYS A 457 36.89 -10.05 3.05
N PRO A 458 37.36 -10.94 3.97
CA PRO A 458 36.86 -10.91 5.35
C PRO A 458 37.12 -9.55 5.99
N LEU A 459 36.10 -9.03 6.72
CA LEU A 459 36.23 -7.79 7.46
C LEU A 459 36.76 -8.10 8.87
N ASP A 460 37.79 -7.37 9.30
CA ASP A 460 38.31 -7.49 10.66
C ASP A 460 37.36 -6.83 11.71
N ALA A 461 37.73 -6.96 12.99
CA ALA A 461 36.88 -6.43 14.07
C ALA A 461 36.71 -4.91 13.99
N MET A 462 37.76 -4.17 13.56
CA MET A 462 37.69 -2.72 13.42
C MET A 462 36.79 -2.31 12.25
N GLY A 463 36.94 -2.95 11.09
CA GLY A 463 36.10 -2.74 9.93
C GLY A 463 34.64 -3.12 10.19
N THR A 464 34.40 -4.21 10.96
CA THR A 464 33.05 -4.62 11.37
C THR A 464 32.41 -3.53 12.25
N SER A 465 33.14 -2.97 13.22
CA SER A 465 32.64 -1.88 14.08
C SER A 465 32.32 -0.62 13.27
N THR A 466 33.17 -0.27 12.31
CA THR A 466 32.96 0.89 11.43
C THR A 466 31.72 0.69 10.54
N LEU A 467 31.58 -0.52 9.94
CA LEU A 467 30.41 -0.83 9.11
C LEU A 467 29.11 -0.72 9.90
N MET A 468 29.11 -1.30 11.10
CA MET A 468 27.91 -1.24 11.99
C MET A 468 27.62 0.20 12.44
N GLY A 469 28.63 1.01 12.75
CA GLY A 469 28.48 2.41 13.09
C GLY A 469 27.88 3.24 11.94
N THR A 470 28.34 3.03 10.71
CA THR A 470 27.79 3.73 9.53
C THR A 470 26.35 3.31 9.18
N MET A 471 25.90 2.12 9.57
CA MET A 471 24.52 1.66 9.36
C MET A 471 23.55 2.18 10.40
N THR A 472 24.04 2.58 11.59
CA THR A 472 23.20 3.06 12.71
C THR A 472 23.13 4.60 12.79
N GLU A 473 24.05 5.32 12.19
CA GLU A 473 24.03 6.78 12.02
C GLU A 473 23.19 7.19 10.78
#